data_1c90f2ccf5f6eea73f28c66a893336b1
#
_entry.id   1c90f2ccf5f6eea73f28c66a893336b1
#
_cell.length_a   1.000
_cell.length_b   1.000
_cell.length_c   1.000
_cell.angle_alpha   90.00
_cell.angle_beta   90.00
_cell.angle_gamma   90.00
#
_symmetry.space_group_name_H-M   'P 1'
#
loop_
_entity.id
_entity.type
_entity.pdbx_description
1 polymer ?
#
loop_
_entity_poly.entity_id
_entity_poly.type
_entity_poly.pdbx_seq_one_letter_code
_entity_poly.pdbx_strand_id
1 'polypeptide(L)'
;MSETPAPDTAPPNQDEQRLAELGYKQELERSWGGFTNFAISFSIISILAGTFTTYGQAWNNGGPVAVVWGWAILSIFILIIGLNMSEIVSAYPTAGGIYYIAAKMGGPVWGWFTGWFNLIGLVGVVASVDYFAAQFLSITISLFNSDWAGGNPFDLKWVFLLYLILLTIHVILNLFPSHILAYWNNTSAFWHIGGPVIVVLLLIFAVSDHQSASFVFTQTINNSGFFSGDSGGPGFWFYVVPLGFLLTQYTITGFDASAHMSEETHGASKAAAQGIWRSIFYSAVGGWLLLVAFTFAATKTDVINGVVTDQGNFYGVGSVVTIFATSMGLAAFKVIMIISTIGQIFCAGSGMTSASRMMYAFSRDRATPGWRLWSKVNTSHAPVNATLAIAVACVIVALPALLGNEGGIPYAFLALVAITVIGLYIAYVIPIYLRWRMGDSFVPGPWTLGKKYKWMAPIAVIEVIVVCIYFSAPFSPLGIPWNDGFALDNGAVQYAPVVVFGVILVVGLWWLVSARKWFTGPISNVEKPVESTSTESAPS
;
A
#
# COMPACT_ATOMS: atom_id res chain seq x y z
N MET A 1 50.52 -15.73 27.06
CA MET A 1 49.13 -15.32 27.32
C MET A 1 48.86 -14.10 26.48
N SER A 2 48.20 -14.27 25.35
CA SER A 2 47.80 -13.18 24.47
C SER A 2 46.45 -12.68 24.93
N GLU A 3 46.40 -11.46 25.44
CA GLU A 3 45.14 -10.77 25.73
C GLU A 3 44.39 -10.57 24.44
N THR A 4 43.19 -11.15 24.36
CA THR A 4 42.22 -10.85 23.30
C THR A 4 41.76 -9.40 23.50
N PRO A 5 41.82 -8.53 22.49
CA PRO A 5 41.33 -7.17 22.65
C PRO A 5 39.82 -7.19 22.92
N ALA A 6 39.40 -6.43 23.92
CA ALA A 6 37.98 -6.18 24.17
C ALA A 6 37.32 -5.58 22.92
N PRO A 7 36.06 -5.93 22.63
CA PRO A 7 35.37 -5.33 21.47
C PRO A 7 35.29 -3.81 21.61
N ASP A 8 35.71 -3.13 20.59
CA ASP A 8 35.72 -1.68 20.43
C ASP A 8 34.28 -1.15 20.52
N THR A 9 33.83 -0.80 21.73
CA THR A 9 32.52 -0.19 21.95
C THR A 9 32.64 1.31 21.73
N ALA A 10 32.62 1.74 20.48
CA ALA A 10 32.30 3.14 20.17
C ALA A 10 30.97 3.51 20.85
N PRO A 11 30.82 4.71 21.44
CA PRO A 11 29.56 5.10 22.07
C PRO A 11 28.43 5.02 21.06
N PRO A 12 27.26 4.43 21.44
CA PRO A 12 26.11 4.28 20.54
C PRO A 12 25.71 5.65 19.99
N ASN A 13 25.42 5.71 18.69
CA ASN A 13 24.95 6.95 18.07
C ASN A 13 23.55 7.30 18.60
N GLN A 14 23.08 8.53 18.37
CA GLN A 14 21.79 9.01 18.89
C GLN A 14 20.59 8.14 18.44
N ASP A 15 20.65 7.57 17.24
CA ASP A 15 19.58 6.69 16.73
C ASP A 15 19.56 5.35 17.48
N GLU A 16 20.72 4.78 17.79
CA GLU A 16 20.83 3.53 18.56
C GLU A 16 20.40 3.74 20.00
N GLN A 17 20.78 4.87 20.62
CA GLN A 17 20.33 5.26 21.95
C GLN A 17 18.80 5.38 21.97
N ARG A 18 18.22 6.06 20.97
CA ARG A 18 16.76 6.19 20.86
C ARG A 18 16.06 4.84 20.69
N LEU A 19 16.62 3.95 19.88
CA LEU A 19 16.09 2.60 19.68
C LEU A 19 16.16 1.77 20.98
N ALA A 20 17.26 1.88 21.73
CA ALA A 20 17.43 1.23 23.02
C ALA A 20 16.43 1.74 24.08
N GLU A 21 16.13 3.05 24.13
CA GLU A 21 15.07 3.62 24.97
C GLU A 21 13.68 3.03 24.62
N LEU A 22 13.47 2.69 23.36
CA LEU A 22 12.25 2.05 22.90
C LEU A 22 12.24 0.53 23.17
N GLY A 23 13.35 -0.04 23.66
CA GLY A 23 13.47 -1.43 24.10
C GLY A 23 14.13 -2.36 23.11
N TYR A 24 14.75 -1.87 22.03
CA TYR A 24 15.33 -2.72 21.00
C TYR A 24 16.82 -2.45 20.77
N LYS A 25 17.58 -3.53 20.51
CA LYS A 25 18.94 -3.48 19.97
C LYS A 25 18.88 -3.26 18.47
N GLN A 26 19.90 -2.61 17.91
CA GLN A 26 20.07 -2.48 16.47
C GLN A 26 20.44 -3.84 15.88
N GLU A 27 19.54 -4.46 15.12
CA GLU A 27 19.75 -5.76 14.45
C GLU A 27 19.77 -5.63 12.92
N LEU A 28 19.09 -4.62 12.37
CA LEU A 28 19.05 -4.32 10.94
C LEU A 28 20.19 -3.37 10.56
N GLU A 29 20.69 -3.44 9.32
CA GLU A 29 21.74 -2.54 8.81
C GLU A 29 21.21 -1.11 8.66
N ARG A 30 21.77 -0.14 9.40
CA ARG A 30 21.39 1.27 9.28
C ARG A 30 22.20 1.98 8.20
N SER A 31 21.68 2.00 6.97
CA SER A 31 22.37 2.55 5.80
C SER A 31 21.54 3.58 5.00
N TRP A 32 20.28 3.83 5.41
CA TRP A 32 19.36 4.70 4.67
C TRP A 32 19.44 6.16 5.13
N GLY A 33 19.44 7.09 4.16
CA GLY A 33 19.23 8.52 4.42
C GLY A 33 17.75 8.91 4.33
N GLY A 34 17.45 10.17 4.66
CA GLY A 34 16.08 10.68 4.61
C GLY A 34 15.45 10.64 3.22
N PHE A 35 16.21 10.80 2.13
CA PHE A 35 15.70 10.66 0.77
C PHE A 35 15.32 9.21 0.47
N THR A 36 16.13 8.22 0.85
CA THR A 36 15.84 6.80 0.64
C THR A 36 14.61 6.36 1.44
N ASN A 37 14.45 6.88 2.65
CA ASN A 37 13.26 6.63 3.47
C ASN A 37 11.99 7.26 2.85
N PHE A 38 12.08 8.46 2.27
CA PHE A 38 11.00 9.02 1.46
C PHE A 38 10.74 8.15 0.21
N ALA A 39 11.79 7.71 -0.47
CA ALA A 39 11.73 7.00 -1.74
C ALA A 39 10.93 5.70 -1.63
N ILE A 40 11.02 4.94 -0.54
CA ILE A 40 10.26 3.69 -0.40
C ILE A 40 8.75 3.96 -0.33
N SER A 41 8.29 4.88 0.49
CA SER A 41 6.87 5.24 0.55
C SER A 41 6.37 5.86 -0.75
N PHE A 42 7.18 6.70 -1.40
CA PHE A 42 6.86 7.30 -2.69
C PHE A 42 6.77 6.25 -3.81
N SER A 43 7.60 5.20 -3.75
CA SER A 43 7.58 4.08 -4.68
C SER A 43 6.36 3.16 -4.48
N ILE A 44 5.91 2.96 -3.23
CA ILE A 44 4.71 2.16 -2.96
C ILE A 44 3.44 2.94 -3.33
N ILE A 45 3.40 4.26 -3.08
CA ILE A 45 2.33 5.15 -3.60
C ILE A 45 2.49 5.35 -5.12
N SER A 46 2.73 4.35 -5.86
CA SER A 46 3.04 4.46 -7.28
C SER A 46 1.86 4.99 -8.09
N ILE A 47 1.95 6.25 -8.54
CA ILE A 47 0.97 6.79 -9.50
C ILE A 47 1.07 6.12 -10.87
N LEU A 48 2.18 5.42 -11.18
CA LEU A 48 2.31 4.57 -12.38
C LEU A 48 1.68 3.18 -12.21
N ALA A 49 1.36 2.78 -10.97
CA ALA A 49 0.67 1.52 -10.69
C ALA A 49 -0.81 1.77 -10.41
N GLY A 50 -1.14 2.44 -9.32
CA GLY A 50 -2.51 2.57 -8.84
C GLY A 50 -3.43 3.30 -9.81
N THR A 51 -2.99 4.44 -10.41
CA THR A 51 -3.84 5.16 -11.36
C THR A 51 -4.13 4.34 -12.61
N PHE A 52 -3.19 3.54 -13.09
CA PHE A 52 -3.38 2.70 -14.27
C PHE A 52 -4.29 1.50 -14.00
N THR A 53 -4.35 1.02 -12.78
CA THR A 53 -5.09 -0.19 -12.43
C THR A 53 -6.51 0.07 -11.94
N THR A 54 -6.76 1.25 -11.34
CA THR A 54 -8.06 1.58 -10.74
C THR A 54 -8.75 2.79 -11.41
N TYR A 55 -8.22 3.30 -12.52
CA TYR A 55 -8.84 4.38 -13.30
C TYR A 55 -10.27 4.03 -13.72
N GLY A 56 -10.48 2.82 -14.25
CA GLY A 56 -11.78 2.34 -14.68
C GLY A 56 -12.81 2.30 -13.56
N GLN A 57 -12.39 2.05 -12.33
CA GLN A 57 -13.29 2.09 -11.18
C GLN A 57 -13.86 3.50 -10.94
N ALA A 58 -13.03 4.53 -10.99
CA ALA A 58 -13.50 5.91 -10.85
C ALA A 58 -14.30 6.36 -12.09
N TRP A 59 -13.87 5.94 -13.29
CA TRP A 59 -14.55 6.28 -14.52
C TRP A 59 -15.99 5.76 -14.55
N ASN A 60 -16.20 4.49 -14.22
CA ASN A 60 -17.53 3.87 -14.17
C ASN A 60 -18.42 4.41 -13.05
N ASN A 61 -17.80 4.89 -11.97
CA ASN A 61 -18.48 5.34 -10.76
C ASN A 61 -18.32 6.86 -10.57
N GLY A 62 -18.69 7.64 -11.55
CA GLY A 62 -18.69 9.09 -11.47
C GLY A 62 -18.04 9.78 -12.66
N GLY A 63 -17.27 9.07 -13.50
CA GLY A 63 -16.63 9.61 -14.69
C GLY A 63 -15.52 10.61 -14.39
N PRO A 64 -15.28 11.58 -15.29
CA PRO A 64 -14.28 12.63 -15.13
C PRO A 64 -14.33 13.33 -13.78
N VAL A 65 -15.51 13.61 -13.24
CA VAL A 65 -15.68 14.26 -11.93
C VAL A 65 -15.11 13.41 -10.81
N ALA A 66 -15.38 12.10 -10.78
CA ALA A 66 -14.82 11.21 -9.77
C ALA A 66 -13.30 11.03 -9.92
N VAL A 67 -12.79 10.97 -11.16
CA VAL A 67 -11.36 10.87 -11.44
C VAL A 67 -10.62 12.12 -10.96
N VAL A 68 -11.06 13.31 -11.40
CA VAL A 68 -10.32 14.57 -11.20
C VAL A 68 -10.56 15.15 -9.81
N TRP A 69 -11.83 15.36 -9.44
CA TRP A 69 -12.16 15.96 -8.15
C TRP A 69 -12.15 14.98 -7.00
N GLY A 70 -12.54 13.70 -7.24
CA GLY A 70 -12.40 12.64 -6.26
C GLY A 70 -10.94 12.48 -5.82
N TRP A 71 -10.01 12.46 -6.77
CA TRP A 71 -8.58 12.42 -6.46
C TRP A 71 -8.14 13.63 -5.61
N ALA A 72 -8.44 14.84 -6.04
CA ALA A 72 -8.00 16.05 -5.35
C ALA A 72 -8.55 16.13 -3.90
N ILE A 73 -9.84 15.83 -3.73
CA ILE A 73 -10.50 15.90 -2.42
C ILE A 73 -9.97 14.81 -1.49
N LEU A 74 -9.94 13.55 -1.95
CA LEU A 74 -9.47 12.43 -1.12
C LEU A 74 -8.00 12.55 -0.76
N SER A 75 -7.15 13.09 -1.65
CA SER A 75 -5.74 13.33 -1.36
C SER A 75 -5.55 14.25 -0.15
N ILE A 76 -6.44 15.22 0.06
CA ILE A 76 -6.41 16.10 1.25
C ILE A 76 -6.70 15.28 2.53
N PHE A 77 -7.70 14.41 2.51
CA PHE A 77 -8.03 13.58 3.66
C PHE A 77 -6.93 12.56 3.95
N ILE A 78 -6.36 11.92 2.93
CA ILE A 78 -5.24 11.00 3.09
C ILE A 78 -4.00 11.74 3.63
N LEU A 79 -3.76 12.98 3.18
CA LEU A 79 -2.67 13.80 3.73
C LEU A 79 -2.90 14.11 5.23
N ILE A 80 -4.14 14.33 5.66
CA ILE A 80 -4.48 14.49 7.08
C ILE A 80 -4.15 13.22 7.86
N ILE A 81 -4.45 12.03 7.33
CA ILE A 81 -4.05 10.74 7.92
C ILE A 81 -2.53 10.66 8.01
N GLY A 82 -1.81 10.91 6.91
CA GLY A 82 -0.34 10.85 6.85
C GLY A 82 0.33 11.83 7.81
N LEU A 83 -0.20 13.04 7.98
CA LEU A 83 0.31 14.03 8.94
C LEU A 83 0.13 13.54 10.39
N ASN A 84 -1.00 12.93 10.74
CA ASN A 84 -1.18 12.33 12.06
C ASN A 84 -0.21 11.17 12.29
N MET A 85 -0.02 10.29 11.29
CA MET A 85 0.94 9.20 11.36
C MET A 85 2.38 9.70 11.48
N SER A 86 2.73 10.78 10.77
CA SER A 86 4.06 11.40 10.86
C SER A 86 4.39 11.84 12.30
N GLU A 87 3.43 12.41 13.04
CA GLU A 87 3.63 12.80 14.44
C GLU A 87 3.95 11.58 15.32
N ILE A 88 3.17 10.52 15.20
CA ILE A 88 3.34 9.32 16.03
C ILE A 88 4.61 8.54 15.68
N VAL A 89 4.95 8.42 14.41
CA VAL A 89 6.19 7.78 13.94
C VAL A 89 7.42 8.57 14.37
N SER A 90 7.36 9.90 14.40
CA SER A 90 8.44 10.73 14.93
C SER A 90 8.75 10.45 16.41
N ALA A 91 7.73 10.12 17.21
CA ALA A 91 7.90 9.76 18.61
C ALA A 91 8.44 8.33 18.80
N TYR A 92 8.09 7.41 17.91
CA TYR A 92 8.38 5.97 18.05
C TYR A 92 8.96 5.34 16.76
N PRO A 93 10.21 5.70 16.36
CA PRO A 93 10.80 5.23 15.12
C PRO A 93 11.36 3.80 15.24
N THR A 94 10.50 2.79 15.07
CA THR A 94 10.86 1.36 15.11
C THR A 94 10.39 0.64 13.84
N ALA A 95 11.02 -0.48 13.46
CA ALA A 95 10.59 -1.31 12.31
C ALA A 95 9.19 -1.92 12.51
N GLY A 96 8.75 -2.07 13.75
CA GLY A 96 7.37 -2.43 14.07
C GLY A 96 6.35 -1.36 13.67
N GLY A 97 6.80 -0.14 13.40
CA GLY A 97 5.97 0.95 12.89
C GLY A 97 4.70 1.13 13.73
N ILE A 98 3.57 1.21 13.02
CA ILE A 98 2.26 1.48 13.63
C ILE A 98 1.80 0.39 14.62
N TYR A 99 2.21 -0.88 14.42
CA TYR A 99 1.95 -1.95 15.38
C TYR A 99 2.56 -1.65 16.76
N TYR A 100 3.87 -1.35 16.78
CA TYR A 100 4.59 -1.01 18.01
C TYR A 100 3.93 0.17 18.71
N ILE A 101 3.61 1.19 17.94
CA ILE A 101 2.99 2.43 18.42
C ILE A 101 1.64 2.15 19.08
N ALA A 102 0.76 1.40 18.41
CA ALA A 102 -0.55 1.03 18.95
C ALA A 102 -0.44 0.23 20.25
N ALA A 103 0.51 -0.72 20.31
CA ALA A 103 0.77 -1.50 21.51
C ALA A 103 1.30 -0.62 22.65
N LYS A 104 2.18 0.33 22.36
CA LYS A 104 2.77 1.24 23.36
C LYS A 104 1.75 2.21 23.93
N MET A 105 0.86 2.76 23.09
CA MET A 105 -0.15 3.74 23.49
C MET A 105 -1.43 3.12 24.06
N GLY A 106 -1.84 1.96 23.55
CA GLY A 106 -3.12 1.35 23.88
C GLY A 106 -3.05 0.00 24.58
N GLY A 107 -1.84 -0.58 24.68
CA GLY A 107 -1.62 -1.90 25.26
C GLY A 107 -1.72 -3.06 24.25
N PRO A 108 -1.55 -4.31 24.72
CA PRO A 108 -1.36 -5.48 23.86
C PRO A 108 -2.51 -5.74 22.88
N VAL A 109 -3.77 -5.55 23.27
CA VAL A 109 -4.93 -5.78 22.39
C VAL A 109 -4.91 -4.87 21.17
N TRP A 110 -4.61 -3.58 21.35
CA TRP A 110 -4.52 -2.62 20.25
C TRP A 110 -3.35 -2.94 19.31
N GLY A 111 -2.20 -3.30 19.89
CA GLY A 111 -1.05 -3.78 19.11
C GLY A 111 -1.37 -5.04 18.32
N TRP A 112 -2.06 -6.02 18.92
CA TRP A 112 -2.45 -7.27 18.27
C TRP A 112 -3.28 -7.03 17.00
N PHE A 113 -4.37 -6.28 17.11
CA PHE A 113 -5.23 -6.00 15.97
C PHE A 113 -4.53 -5.12 14.93
N THR A 114 -3.85 -4.04 15.35
CA THR A 114 -3.10 -3.19 14.42
C THR A 114 -2.05 -3.99 13.65
N GLY A 115 -1.30 -4.87 14.34
CA GLY A 115 -0.26 -5.67 13.72
C GLY A 115 -0.80 -6.64 12.67
N TRP A 116 -1.88 -7.34 12.97
CA TRP A 116 -2.50 -8.27 12.02
C TRP A 116 -3.13 -7.55 10.82
N PHE A 117 -3.85 -6.45 11.04
CA PHE A 117 -4.41 -5.67 9.94
C PHE A 117 -3.33 -5.07 9.04
N ASN A 118 -2.26 -4.54 9.62
CA ASN A 118 -1.13 -4.00 8.86
C ASN A 118 -0.43 -5.10 8.04
N LEU A 119 -0.13 -6.25 8.67
CA LEU A 119 0.53 -7.36 7.98
C LEU A 119 -0.31 -7.90 6.81
N ILE A 120 -1.61 -8.12 7.02
CA ILE A 120 -2.54 -8.60 5.98
C ILE A 120 -2.69 -7.55 4.87
N GLY A 121 -2.80 -6.27 5.24
CA GLY A 121 -2.84 -5.18 4.28
C GLY A 121 -1.57 -5.11 3.42
N LEU A 122 -0.39 -5.24 4.03
CA LEU A 122 0.89 -5.24 3.30
C LEU A 122 1.04 -6.48 2.38
N VAL A 123 0.61 -7.66 2.82
CA VAL A 123 0.53 -8.85 1.94
C VAL A 123 -0.39 -8.57 0.75
N GLY A 124 -1.53 -7.92 1.00
CA GLY A 124 -2.46 -7.51 -0.05
C GLY A 124 -1.84 -6.52 -1.04
N VAL A 125 -1.05 -5.53 -0.55
CA VAL A 125 -0.30 -4.59 -1.42
C VAL A 125 0.63 -5.37 -2.33
N VAL A 126 1.51 -6.20 -1.78
CA VAL A 126 2.49 -6.95 -2.57
C VAL A 126 1.78 -7.85 -3.59
N ALA A 127 0.80 -8.64 -3.16
CA ALA A 127 0.09 -9.57 -4.02
C ALA A 127 -0.67 -8.86 -5.15
N SER A 128 -1.39 -7.76 -4.85
CA SER A 128 -2.16 -7.03 -5.86
C SER A 128 -1.26 -6.29 -6.85
N VAL A 129 -0.24 -5.59 -6.37
CA VAL A 129 0.64 -4.81 -7.25
C VAL A 129 1.50 -5.71 -8.13
N ASP A 130 2.02 -6.83 -7.61
CA ASP A 130 2.74 -7.82 -8.42
C ASP A 130 1.85 -8.47 -9.48
N TYR A 131 0.58 -8.75 -9.13
CA TYR A 131 -0.36 -9.30 -10.10
C TYR A 131 -0.68 -8.29 -11.22
N PHE A 132 -0.89 -7.02 -10.90
CA PHE A 132 -1.04 -5.97 -11.90
C PHE A 132 0.22 -5.77 -12.74
N ALA A 133 1.39 -5.78 -12.10
CA ALA A 133 2.66 -5.71 -12.82
C ALA A 133 2.79 -6.86 -13.84
N ALA A 134 2.35 -8.06 -13.48
CA ALA A 134 2.32 -9.22 -14.37
C ALA A 134 1.34 -9.03 -15.53
N GLN A 135 0.15 -8.48 -15.30
CA GLN A 135 -0.80 -8.14 -16.37
C GLN A 135 -0.21 -7.09 -17.33
N PHE A 136 0.36 -6.00 -16.79
CA PHE A 136 1.01 -4.97 -17.61
C PHE A 136 2.20 -5.52 -18.39
N LEU A 137 2.99 -6.40 -17.77
CA LEU A 137 4.11 -7.06 -18.44
C LEU A 137 3.60 -7.95 -19.57
N SER A 138 2.55 -8.74 -19.35
CA SER A 138 1.94 -9.59 -20.38
C SER A 138 1.44 -8.78 -21.58
N ILE A 139 0.72 -7.67 -21.31
CA ILE A 139 0.25 -6.75 -22.36
C ILE A 139 1.46 -6.10 -23.07
N THR A 140 2.47 -5.66 -22.30
CA THR A 140 3.67 -5.06 -22.89
C THR A 140 4.37 -6.03 -23.83
N ILE A 141 4.54 -7.30 -23.43
CA ILE A 141 5.12 -8.34 -24.29
C ILE A 141 4.30 -8.52 -25.57
N SER A 142 2.97 -8.57 -25.45
CA SER A 142 2.08 -8.74 -26.62
C SER A 142 2.18 -7.62 -27.65
N LEU A 143 2.53 -6.41 -27.25
CA LEU A 143 2.78 -5.29 -28.15
C LEU A 143 4.04 -5.48 -29.02
N PHE A 144 4.95 -6.38 -28.65
CA PHE A 144 6.16 -6.73 -29.40
C PHE A 144 6.09 -8.11 -30.04
N ASN A 145 5.27 -9.00 -29.50
CA ASN A 145 5.03 -10.35 -29.98
C ASN A 145 3.54 -10.69 -29.89
N SER A 146 2.85 -10.57 -31.02
CA SER A 146 1.39 -10.82 -31.12
C SER A 146 0.99 -12.25 -30.76
N ASP A 147 1.91 -13.22 -30.87
CA ASP A 147 1.66 -14.63 -30.57
C ASP A 147 1.86 -14.97 -29.08
N TRP A 148 2.25 -13.97 -28.26
CA TRP A 148 2.39 -14.13 -26.82
C TRP A 148 1.10 -14.66 -26.19
N ALA A 149 1.24 -15.66 -25.31
CA ALA A 149 0.13 -16.30 -24.60
C ALA A 149 -0.99 -16.82 -25.53
N GLY A 150 -0.62 -17.26 -26.75
CA GLY A 150 -1.58 -17.72 -27.76
C GLY A 150 -2.43 -16.59 -28.35
N GLY A 151 -1.92 -15.34 -28.32
CA GLY A 151 -2.63 -14.15 -28.79
C GLY A 151 -3.56 -13.50 -27.75
N ASN A 152 -3.64 -14.06 -26.53
CA ASN A 152 -4.43 -13.48 -25.43
C ASN A 152 -3.54 -13.02 -24.26
N PRO A 153 -3.15 -11.74 -24.17
CA PRO A 153 -2.30 -11.23 -23.09
C PRO A 153 -2.96 -11.25 -21.71
N PHE A 154 -4.27 -11.49 -21.65
CA PHE A 154 -5.04 -11.61 -20.41
C PHE A 154 -5.24 -13.05 -19.93
N ASP A 155 -4.64 -14.05 -20.60
CA ASP A 155 -4.71 -15.43 -20.15
C ASP A 155 -4.21 -15.58 -18.71
N LEU A 156 -5.09 -16.04 -17.82
CA LEU A 156 -4.84 -16.06 -16.37
C LEU A 156 -3.63 -16.92 -15.98
N LYS A 157 -3.34 -17.99 -16.72
CA LYS A 157 -2.19 -18.88 -16.43
C LYS A 157 -0.88 -18.20 -16.76
N TRP A 158 -0.81 -17.50 -17.92
CA TRP A 158 0.39 -16.76 -18.31
C TRP A 158 0.63 -15.54 -17.42
N VAL A 159 -0.43 -14.82 -17.06
CA VAL A 159 -0.34 -13.71 -16.09
C VAL A 159 0.13 -14.23 -14.73
N PHE A 160 -0.42 -15.34 -14.24
CA PHE A 160 -0.01 -15.94 -12.98
C PHE A 160 1.44 -16.45 -13.00
N LEU A 161 1.90 -16.99 -14.12
CA LEU A 161 3.31 -17.37 -14.30
C LEU A 161 4.22 -16.14 -14.19
N LEU A 162 3.89 -15.05 -14.88
CA LEU A 162 4.65 -13.80 -14.79
C LEU A 162 4.63 -13.26 -13.36
N TYR A 163 3.50 -13.33 -12.67
CA TYR A 163 3.36 -12.97 -11.26
C TYR A 163 4.36 -13.76 -10.39
N LEU A 164 4.45 -15.06 -10.54
CA LEU A 164 5.41 -15.89 -9.77
C LEU A 164 6.86 -15.54 -10.10
N ILE A 165 7.17 -15.19 -11.35
CA ILE A 165 8.50 -14.75 -11.76
C ILE A 165 8.85 -13.41 -11.09
N LEU A 166 7.95 -12.42 -11.15
CA LEU A 166 8.16 -11.10 -10.54
C LEU A 166 8.30 -11.21 -9.02
N LEU A 167 7.41 -11.96 -8.37
CA LEU A 167 7.48 -12.21 -6.93
C LEU A 167 8.82 -12.86 -6.54
N THR A 168 9.31 -13.81 -7.35
CA THR A 168 10.62 -14.44 -7.12
C THR A 168 11.76 -13.43 -7.26
N ILE A 169 11.72 -12.54 -8.25
CA ILE A 169 12.70 -11.46 -8.41
C ILE A 169 12.69 -10.54 -7.17
N HIS A 170 11.51 -10.18 -6.66
CA HIS A 170 11.40 -9.33 -5.45
C HIS A 170 11.90 -10.05 -4.20
N VAL A 171 11.68 -11.36 -4.07
CA VAL A 171 12.30 -12.16 -3.01
C VAL A 171 13.82 -12.09 -3.11
N ILE A 172 14.38 -12.41 -4.27
CA ILE A 172 15.84 -12.40 -4.49
C ILE A 172 16.42 -11.02 -4.16
N LEU A 173 15.77 -9.94 -4.62
CA LEU A 173 16.18 -8.57 -4.30
C LEU A 173 16.26 -8.33 -2.78
N ASN A 174 15.29 -8.83 -2.02
CA ASN A 174 15.23 -8.65 -0.57
C ASN A 174 16.16 -9.60 0.23
N LEU A 175 16.93 -10.46 -0.44
CA LEU A 175 18.01 -11.23 0.20
C LEU A 175 19.32 -10.42 0.29
N PHE A 176 19.45 -9.34 -0.49
CA PHE A 176 20.63 -8.48 -0.48
C PHE A 176 20.67 -7.55 0.73
N PRO A 177 21.88 -7.03 1.08
CA PRO A 177 22.05 -6.03 2.14
C PRO A 177 21.21 -4.76 1.91
N SER A 178 20.90 -4.05 2.99
CA SER A 178 20.03 -2.88 2.99
C SER A 178 20.49 -1.74 2.04
N HIS A 179 21.79 -1.55 1.86
CA HIS A 179 22.32 -0.54 0.93
C HIS A 179 21.98 -0.80 -0.55
N ILE A 180 21.83 -2.07 -0.97
CA ILE A 180 21.37 -2.43 -2.32
C ILE A 180 19.89 -2.08 -2.47
N LEU A 181 19.07 -2.36 -1.45
CA LEU A 181 17.68 -1.93 -1.42
C LEU A 181 17.54 -0.41 -1.43
N ALA A 182 18.45 0.30 -0.76
CA ALA A 182 18.53 1.77 -0.83
C ALA A 182 18.74 2.26 -2.27
N TYR A 183 19.67 1.68 -3.00
CA TYR A 183 19.90 2.00 -4.41
C TYR A 183 18.68 1.72 -5.28
N TRP A 184 18.04 0.54 -5.09
CA TRP A 184 16.79 0.17 -5.77
C TRP A 184 15.69 1.21 -5.54
N ASN A 185 15.43 1.58 -4.28
CA ASN A 185 14.38 2.54 -3.94
C ASN A 185 14.69 3.96 -4.44
N ASN A 186 15.95 4.38 -4.42
CA ASN A 186 16.35 5.67 -4.97
C ASN A 186 16.14 5.71 -6.50
N THR A 187 16.52 4.64 -7.21
CA THR A 187 16.27 4.50 -8.65
C THR A 187 14.77 4.50 -8.95
N SER A 188 14.00 3.78 -8.15
CA SER A 188 12.54 3.77 -8.22
C SER A 188 11.96 5.18 -8.07
N ALA A 189 12.41 5.97 -7.10
CA ALA A 189 11.91 7.33 -6.91
C ALA A 189 12.16 8.21 -8.14
N PHE A 190 13.35 8.14 -8.75
CA PHE A 190 13.63 8.87 -10.00
C PHE A 190 12.74 8.39 -11.15
N TRP A 191 12.47 7.08 -11.24
CA TRP A 191 11.55 6.54 -12.24
C TRP A 191 10.12 7.05 -12.04
N HIS A 192 9.66 7.12 -10.78
CA HIS A 192 8.33 7.62 -10.42
C HIS A 192 8.19 9.15 -10.53
N ILE A 193 9.30 9.89 -10.66
CA ILE A 193 9.29 11.31 -11.00
C ILE A 193 9.33 11.49 -12.52
N GLY A 194 10.29 10.90 -13.19
CA GLY A 194 10.52 11.07 -14.63
C GLY A 194 9.48 10.37 -15.49
N GLY A 195 9.07 9.16 -15.11
CA GLY A 195 8.09 8.37 -15.86
C GLY A 195 6.75 9.08 -16.06
N PRO A 196 6.08 9.55 -15.00
CA PRO A 196 4.83 10.31 -15.15
C PRO A 196 4.97 11.58 -15.97
N VAL A 197 6.09 12.29 -15.86
CA VAL A 197 6.36 13.46 -16.70
C VAL A 197 6.37 13.08 -18.18
N ILE A 198 7.07 12.00 -18.55
CA ILE A 198 7.11 11.50 -19.93
C ILE A 198 5.71 11.07 -20.38
N VAL A 199 4.96 10.35 -19.52
CA VAL A 199 3.59 9.92 -19.84
C VAL A 199 2.68 11.12 -20.09
N VAL A 200 2.71 12.15 -19.23
CA VAL A 200 1.91 13.38 -19.41
C VAL A 200 2.29 14.09 -20.71
N LEU A 201 3.58 14.21 -21.02
CA LEU A 201 4.02 14.81 -22.28
C LEU A 201 3.53 14.00 -23.50
N LEU A 202 3.57 12.67 -23.45
CA LEU A 202 3.03 11.85 -24.52
C LEU A 202 1.50 11.99 -24.66
N LEU A 203 0.77 12.10 -23.54
CA LEU A 203 -0.67 12.33 -23.55
C LEU A 203 -1.04 13.71 -24.11
N ILE A 204 -0.16 14.71 -23.97
CA ILE A 204 -0.38 16.04 -24.53
C ILE A 204 -0.02 16.10 -26.04
N PHE A 205 1.10 15.49 -26.43
CA PHE A 205 1.66 15.72 -27.76
C PHE A 205 1.48 14.55 -28.74
N ALA A 206 1.27 13.33 -28.27
CA ALA A 206 1.11 12.15 -29.12
C ALA A 206 -0.35 11.74 -29.35
N VAL A 207 -1.30 12.35 -28.65
CA VAL A 207 -2.74 12.17 -28.84
C VAL A 207 -3.23 13.18 -29.87
N SER A 208 -4.02 12.70 -30.85
CA SER A 208 -4.50 13.54 -31.96
C SER A 208 -5.66 14.45 -31.55
N ASP A 209 -6.54 13.97 -30.69
CA ASP A 209 -7.75 14.66 -30.28
C ASP A 209 -7.87 14.67 -28.75
N HIS A 210 -8.26 15.81 -28.19
CA HIS A 210 -8.44 15.95 -26.74
C HIS A 210 -9.88 16.31 -26.40
N GLN A 211 -10.36 15.85 -25.25
CA GLN A 211 -11.62 16.27 -24.66
C GLN A 211 -11.60 17.76 -24.33
N SER A 212 -12.78 18.38 -24.29
CA SER A 212 -12.90 19.76 -23.83
C SER A 212 -12.63 19.87 -22.32
N ALA A 213 -12.16 21.03 -21.86
CA ALA A 213 -12.01 21.30 -20.45
C ALA A 213 -13.34 21.12 -19.67
N SER A 214 -14.46 21.52 -20.26
CA SER A 214 -15.79 21.29 -19.67
C SER A 214 -16.03 19.80 -19.43
N PHE A 215 -15.74 18.94 -20.42
CA PHE A 215 -15.87 17.50 -20.24
C PHE A 215 -15.01 17.00 -19.07
N VAL A 216 -13.72 17.34 -19.04
CA VAL A 216 -12.76 16.86 -18.03
C VAL A 216 -13.15 17.26 -16.61
N PHE A 217 -13.67 18.46 -16.40
CA PHE A 217 -13.93 18.99 -15.07
C PHE A 217 -15.39 18.93 -14.61
N THR A 218 -16.35 18.67 -15.51
CA THR A 218 -17.77 18.71 -15.14
C THR A 218 -18.59 17.50 -15.60
N GLN A 219 -18.05 16.65 -16.48
CA GLN A 219 -18.81 15.50 -16.97
C GLN A 219 -18.94 14.42 -15.90
N THR A 220 -20.18 13.95 -15.70
CA THR A 220 -20.51 12.79 -14.86
C THR A 220 -20.85 11.59 -15.73
N ILE A 221 -20.45 10.40 -15.31
CA ILE A 221 -20.74 9.12 -15.97
C ILE A 221 -21.13 8.10 -14.89
N ASN A 222 -22.20 7.36 -15.14
CA ASN A 222 -22.63 6.25 -14.30
C ASN A 222 -22.77 4.97 -15.13
N ASN A 223 -21.71 4.17 -15.15
CA ASN A 223 -21.68 2.85 -15.77
C ASN A 223 -21.73 1.72 -14.71
N SER A 224 -22.02 2.06 -13.45
CA SER A 224 -22.08 1.08 -12.34
C SER A 224 -23.24 0.11 -12.44
N GLY A 225 -24.26 0.44 -13.21
CA GLY A 225 -25.54 -0.28 -13.26
C GLY A 225 -26.53 0.14 -12.17
N PHE A 226 -26.13 0.91 -11.16
CA PHE A 226 -27.04 1.45 -10.16
C PHE A 226 -27.87 2.60 -10.69
N PHE A 227 -29.09 2.77 -10.14
CA PHE A 227 -30.00 3.89 -10.42
C PHE A 227 -30.30 4.07 -11.92
N SER A 228 -30.37 2.96 -12.68
CA SER A 228 -30.63 2.95 -14.12
C SER A 228 -29.72 3.87 -14.95
N GLY A 229 -28.46 4.05 -14.46
CA GLY A 229 -27.47 4.91 -15.12
C GLY A 229 -27.68 6.41 -14.88
N ASP A 230 -28.59 6.83 -13.99
CA ASP A 230 -28.72 8.24 -13.61
C ASP A 230 -27.40 8.76 -13.02
N SER A 231 -26.91 9.87 -13.57
CA SER A 231 -25.66 10.52 -13.16
C SER A 231 -25.87 11.90 -12.53
N GLY A 232 -27.07 12.21 -12.05
CA GLY A 232 -27.42 13.51 -11.46
C GLY A 232 -28.15 13.46 -10.13
N GLY A 233 -28.82 12.34 -9.81
CA GLY A 233 -29.63 12.18 -8.61
C GLY A 233 -28.85 11.96 -7.30
N PRO A 234 -29.50 12.04 -6.13
CA PRO A 234 -28.84 11.83 -4.83
C PRO A 234 -28.16 10.47 -4.71
N GLY A 235 -28.76 9.39 -5.24
CA GLY A 235 -28.18 8.03 -5.23
C GLY A 235 -26.83 7.98 -5.94
N PHE A 236 -26.70 8.68 -7.07
CA PHE A 236 -25.44 8.82 -7.78
C PHE A 236 -24.37 9.50 -6.90
N TRP A 237 -24.68 10.68 -6.36
CA TRP A 237 -23.69 11.46 -5.59
C TRP A 237 -23.30 10.83 -4.27
N PHE A 238 -24.24 10.20 -3.54
CA PHE A 238 -23.99 9.66 -2.22
C PHE A 238 -23.66 8.16 -2.20
N TYR A 239 -23.82 7.44 -3.30
CA TYR A 239 -23.46 6.04 -3.37
C TYR A 239 -22.45 5.74 -4.49
N VAL A 240 -22.79 6.09 -5.75
CA VAL A 240 -21.96 5.68 -6.90
C VAL A 240 -20.62 6.41 -6.91
N VAL A 241 -20.62 7.74 -6.81
CA VAL A 241 -19.37 8.53 -6.84
C VAL A 241 -18.36 8.11 -5.76
N PRO A 242 -18.76 7.86 -4.49
CA PRO A 242 -17.83 7.36 -3.48
C PRO A 242 -17.22 5.99 -3.78
N LEU A 243 -17.89 5.11 -4.53
CA LEU A 243 -17.29 3.85 -4.98
C LEU A 243 -16.10 4.09 -5.93
N GLY A 244 -16.11 5.19 -6.68
CA GLY A 244 -15.00 5.62 -7.53
C GLY A 244 -13.76 6.08 -6.76
N PHE A 245 -13.89 6.42 -5.49
CA PHE A 245 -12.79 6.88 -4.63
C PHE A 245 -11.75 5.81 -4.33
N LEU A 246 -12.03 4.54 -4.67
CA LEU A 246 -11.05 3.46 -4.60
C LEU A 246 -9.79 3.77 -5.42
N LEU A 247 -9.91 4.50 -6.52
CA LEU A 247 -8.77 4.99 -7.31
C LEU A 247 -7.74 5.73 -6.43
N THR A 248 -8.19 6.70 -5.64
CA THR A 248 -7.32 7.53 -4.81
C THR A 248 -6.82 6.76 -3.58
N GLN A 249 -7.72 6.07 -2.90
CA GLN A 249 -7.41 5.37 -1.65
C GLN A 249 -6.45 4.18 -1.87
N TYR A 250 -6.61 3.45 -2.97
CA TYR A 250 -5.69 2.38 -3.30
C TYR A 250 -4.34 2.92 -3.75
N THR A 251 -4.33 3.93 -4.62
CA THR A 251 -3.07 4.49 -5.14
C THR A 251 -2.25 5.14 -4.04
N ILE A 252 -2.88 5.97 -3.17
CA ILE A 252 -2.18 6.67 -2.09
C ILE A 252 -2.27 5.85 -0.80
N THR A 253 -1.68 4.66 -0.80
CA THR A 253 -1.58 3.77 0.36
C THR A 253 -0.17 3.19 0.50
N GLY A 254 0.16 2.54 1.62
CA GLY A 254 1.50 1.98 1.88
C GLY A 254 2.55 3.03 2.27
N PHE A 255 2.14 4.26 2.59
CA PHE A 255 3.05 5.33 3.04
C PHE A 255 3.66 5.06 4.42
N ASP A 256 3.15 4.10 5.18
CA ASP A 256 3.73 3.58 6.43
C ASP A 256 5.05 2.83 6.24
N ALA A 257 5.43 2.51 5.01
CA ALA A 257 6.73 1.91 4.69
C ALA A 257 7.91 2.72 5.25
N SER A 258 7.82 4.05 5.24
CA SER A 258 8.81 4.92 5.88
C SER A 258 8.97 4.62 7.38
N ALA A 259 7.91 4.24 8.08
CA ALA A 259 7.96 3.83 9.48
C ALA A 259 8.65 2.46 9.63
N HIS A 260 8.31 1.48 8.80
CA HIS A 260 8.91 0.14 8.84
C HIS A 260 10.42 0.15 8.56
N MET A 261 10.92 1.16 7.85
CA MET A 261 12.35 1.35 7.58
C MET A 261 13.07 2.22 8.62
N SER A 262 12.44 2.56 9.75
CA SER A 262 13.02 3.46 10.75
C SER A 262 14.31 2.92 11.36
N GLU A 263 14.41 1.61 11.62
CA GLU A 263 15.63 1.00 12.18
C GLU A 263 16.80 0.96 11.18
N GLU A 264 16.51 1.04 9.88
CA GLU A 264 17.51 1.09 8.81
C GLU A 264 17.86 2.54 8.39
N THR A 265 17.21 3.57 8.98
CA THR A 265 17.31 4.98 8.57
C THR A 265 18.06 5.81 9.61
N HIS A 266 19.00 6.65 9.15
CA HIS A 266 19.66 7.66 9.98
C HIS A 266 18.71 8.83 10.25
N GLY A 267 18.67 9.31 11.50
CA GLY A 267 17.79 10.39 11.93
C GLY A 267 16.30 10.03 11.79
N ALA A 268 15.96 8.78 12.04
CA ALA A 268 14.65 8.18 11.75
C ALA A 268 13.46 8.95 12.32
N SER A 269 13.59 9.50 13.54
CA SER A 269 12.53 10.30 14.17
C SER A 269 12.04 11.47 13.31
N LYS A 270 12.89 12.05 12.48
CA LYS A 270 12.54 13.14 11.56
C LYS A 270 12.38 12.64 10.12
N ALA A 271 13.28 11.75 9.68
CA ALA A 271 13.30 11.25 8.32
C ALA A 271 12.05 10.44 7.98
N ALA A 272 11.64 9.50 8.83
CA ALA A 272 10.44 8.68 8.60
C ALA A 272 9.15 9.52 8.64
N ALA A 273 9.03 10.45 9.58
CA ALA A 273 7.90 11.37 9.62
C ALA A 273 7.77 12.19 8.34
N GLN A 274 8.90 12.72 7.83
CA GLN A 274 8.93 13.49 6.59
C GLN A 274 8.72 12.61 5.36
N GLY A 275 9.18 11.38 5.37
CA GLY A 275 8.96 10.39 4.31
C GLY A 275 7.47 10.11 4.09
N ILE A 276 6.71 9.92 5.16
CA ILE A 276 5.26 9.67 5.11
C ILE A 276 4.51 10.82 4.43
N TRP A 277 4.51 12.02 5.00
CA TRP A 277 3.65 13.07 4.47
C TRP A 277 4.12 13.63 3.12
N ARG A 278 5.43 13.65 2.86
CA ARG A 278 5.98 14.10 1.58
C ARG A 278 5.64 13.16 0.45
N SER A 279 5.72 11.84 0.67
CA SER A 279 5.34 10.87 -0.34
C SER A 279 3.87 11.01 -0.75
N ILE A 280 2.97 11.22 0.21
CA ILE A 280 1.56 11.52 -0.05
C ILE A 280 1.41 12.82 -0.85
N PHE A 281 2.04 13.91 -0.40
CA PHE A 281 1.87 15.22 -1.02
C PHE A 281 2.35 15.25 -2.48
N TYR A 282 3.56 14.75 -2.75
CA TYR A 282 4.10 14.75 -4.11
C TYR A 282 3.33 13.79 -5.04
N SER A 283 2.90 12.64 -4.54
CA SER A 283 2.06 11.71 -5.30
C SER A 283 0.67 12.28 -5.56
N ALA A 284 0.08 13.02 -4.62
CA ALA A 284 -1.20 13.68 -4.79
C ALA A 284 -1.15 14.70 -5.95
N VAL A 285 -0.13 15.54 -5.97
CA VAL A 285 0.04 16.56 -7.04
C VAL A 285 0.37 15.90 -8.37
N GLY A 286 1.36 15.00 -8.42
CA GLY A 286 1.78 14.33 -9.66
C GLY A 286 0.68 13.43 -10.23
N GLY A 287 -0.04 12.71 -9.37
CA GLY A 287 -1.16 11.86 -9.78
C GLY A 287 -2.35 12.64 -10.30
N TRP A 288 -2.66 13.80 -9.70
CA TRP A 288 -3.71 14.68 -10.25
C TRP A 288 -3.40 15.16 -11.67
N LEU A 289 -2.17 15.61 -11.92
CA LEU A 289 -1.73 16.03 -13.25
C LEU A 289 -1.82 14.88 -14.26
N LEU A 290 -1.39 13.67 -13.86
CA LEU A 290 -1.46 12.47 -14.70
C LEU A 290 -2.90 12.09 -15.04
N LEU A 291 -3.80 12.09 -14.05
CA LEU A 291 -5.21 11.75 -14.22
C LEU A 291 -5.96 12.78 -15.08
N VAL A 292 -5.66 14.05 -14.93
CA VAL A 292 -6.19 15.11 -15.80
C VAL A 292 -5.75 14.85 -17.23
N ALA A 293 -4.47 14.54 -17.47
CA ALA A 293 -3.97 14.24 -18.81
C ALA A 293 -4.63 12.99 -19.42
N PHE A 294 -4.84 11.91 -18.64
CA PHE A 294 -5.60 10.72 -19.07
C PHE A 294 -7.01 11.09 -19.50
N THR A 295 -7.69 11.89 -18.69
CA THR A 295 -9.08 12.27 -18.93
C THR A 295 -9.21 13.15 -20.19
N PHE A 296 -8.23 14.01 -20.48
CA PHE A 296 -8.17 14.74 -21.75
C PHE A 296 -7.98 13.81 -22.94
N ALA A 297 -7.24 12.71 -22.81
CA ALA A 297 -6.99 11.73 -23.87
C ALA A 297 -8.15 10.74 -24.10
N ALA A 298 -9.14 10.68 -23.22
CA ALA A 298 -10.26 9.73 -23.26
C ALA A 298 -11.36 10.21 -24.24
N THR A 299 -11.09 10.24 -25.54
CA THR A 299 -11.95 10.84 -26.56
C THR A 299 -12.91 9.86 -27.24
N LYS A 300 -12.63 8.55 -27.21
CA LYS A 300 -13.41 7.56 -27.96
C LYS A 300 -14.70 7.20 -27.24
N THR A 301 -15.76 6.99 -28.02
CA THR A 301 -17.10 6.63 -27.53
C THR A 301 -17.08 5.36 -26.69
N ASP A 302 -16.30 4.35 -27.07
CA ASP A 302 -16.17 3.10 -26.34
C ASP A 302 -15.59 3.31 -24.93
N VAL A 303 -14.62 4.21 -24.78
CA VAL A 303 -14.09 4.61 -23.47
C VAL A 303 -15.16 5.36 -22.65
N ILE A 304 -15.87 6.31 -23.28
CA ILE A 304 -16.90 7.12 -22.61
C ILE A 304 -18.04 6.26 -22.10
N ASN A 305 -18.51 5.31 -22.90
CA ASN A 305 -19.63 4.43 -22.54
C ASN A 305 -19.22 3.24 -21.66
N GLY A 306 -17.95 3.11 -21.33
CA GLY A 306 -17.45 1.96 -20.58
C GLY A 306 -17.57 0.65 -21.35
N VAL A 307 -17.83 0.74 -22.66
CA VAL A 307 -17.90 -0.40 -23.57
C VAL A 307 -16.49 -0.78 -23.99
N VAL A 308 -15.71 -1.22 -23.04
CA VAL A 308 -14.68 -2.18 -23.37
C VAL A 308 -15.40 -3.52 -23.44
N THR A 309 -15.36 -4.12 -24.59
CA THR A 309 -16.19 -5.20 -25.09
C THR A 309 -16.26 -6.47 -24.26
N ASP A 310 -15.58 -6.53 -23.12
CA ASP A 310 -15.71 -7.57 -22.11
C ASP A 310 -15.86 -6.91 -20.75
N GLN A 311 -16.99 -7.12 -20.12
CA GLN A 311 -17.49 -6.46 -18.92
C GLN A 311 -16.51 -6.43 -17.72
N GLY A 312 -15.42 -7.15 -17.77
CA GLY A 312 -14.47 -7.20 -16.69
C GLY A 312 -13.14 -6.48 -16.95
N ASN A 313 -12.77 -6.26 -18.18
CA ASN A 313 -11.51 -5.55 -18.49
C ASN A 313 -11.59 -4.07 -18.15
N PHE A 314 -12.79 -3.51 -18.01
CA PHE A 314 -12.96 -2.10 -17.65
C PHE A 314 -12.68 -1.81 -16.17
N TYR A 315 -12.86 -2.78 -15.27
CA TYR A 315 -12.54 -2.63 -13.85
C TYR A 315 -11.07 -2.91 -13.50
N GLY A 316 -10.25 -3.25 -14.49
CA GLY A 316 -8.82 -3.49 -14.32
C GLY A 316 -8.00 -2.57 -15.22
N VAL A 317 -6.90 -3.09 -15.69
CA VAL A 317 -5.92 -2.42 -16.57
C VAL A 317 -6.50 -2.05 -17.94
N GLY A 318 -7.61 -2.66 -18.36
CA GLY A 318 -8.17 -2.52 -19.69
C GLY A 318 -8.61 -1.10 -20.03
N SER A 319 -9.08 -0.30 -19.06
CA SER A 319 -9.53 1.06 -19.31
C SER A 319 -8.44 1.99 -19.85
N VAL A 320 -7.29 2.03 -19.17
CA VAL A 320 -6.16 2.86 -19.60
C VAL A 320 -5.47 2.31 -20.85
N VAL A 321 -5.38 0.98 -20.97
CA VAL A 321 -4.87 0.31 -22.17
C VAL A 321 -5.71 0.67 -23.40
N THR A 322 -7.05 0.68 -23.26
CA THR A 322 -7.97 1.10 -24.34
C THR A 322 -7.78 2.57 -24.70
N ILE A 323 -7.64 3.47 -23.71
CA ILE A 323 -7.34 4.88 -23.99
C ILE A 323 -6.08 5.00 -24.84
N PHE A 324 -4.97 4.35 -24.45
CA PHE A 324 -3.71 4.44 -25.19
C PHE A 324 -3.79 3.81 -26.58
N ALA A 325 -4.39 2.63 -26.68
CA ALA A 325 -4.54 1.93 -27.97
C ALA A 325 -5.39 2.69 -28.99
N THR A 326 -6.36 3.48 -28.52
CA THR A 326 -7.32 4.17 -29.40
C THR A 326 -6.99 5.64 -29.66
N SER A 327 -6.22 6.30 -28.78
CA SER A 327 -5.98 7.75 -28.88
C SER A 327 -4.58 8.12 -29.38
N MET A 328 -3.63 7.19 -29.43
CA MET A 328 -2.24 7.49 -29.84
C MET A 328 -1.62 6.41 -30.74
N GLY A 329 -0.51 6.74 -31.39
CA GLY A 329 0.25 5.80 -32.21
C GLY A 329 0.94 4.72 -31.36
N LEU A 330 1.14 3.53 -31.99
CA LEU A 330 1.71 2.33 -31.34
C LEU A 330 3.06 2.60 -30.64
N ALA A 331 3.90 3.48 -31.17
CA ALA A 331 5.20 3.78 -30.57
C ALA A 331 5.07 4.47 -29.20
N ALA A 332 4.19 5.49 -29.10
CA ALA A 332 3.90 6.18 -27.85
C ALA A 332 3.23 5.24 -26.84
N PHE A 333 2.28 4.42 -27.29
CA PHE A 333 1.65 3.39 -26.46
C PHE A 333 2.67 2.41 -25.87
N LYS A 334 3.60 1.87 -26.67
CA LYS A 334 4.68 0.99 -26.20
C LYS A 334 5.53 1.67 -25.12
N VAL A 335 5.90 2.93 -25.30
CA VAL A 335 6.71 3.67 -24.32
C VAL A 335 5.96 3.82 -22.99
N ILE A 336 4.68 4.20 -23.01
CA ILE A 336 3.87 4.32 -21.80
C ILE A 336 3.75 2.98 -21.08
N MET A 337 3.51 1.90 -21.81
CA MET A 337 3.39 0.56 -21.22
C MET A 337 4.69 0.10 -20.55
N ILE A 338 5.85 0.35 -21.17
CA ILE A 338 7.16 0.06 -20.56
C ILE A 338 7.36 0.88 -19.28
N ILE A 339 7.08 2.19 -19.32
CA ILE A 339 7.24 3.07 -18.17
C ILE A 339 6.37 2.60 -16.99
N SER A 340 5.10 2.30 -17.26
CA SER A 340 4.17 1.84 -16.24
C SER A 340 4.56 0.46 -15.69
N THR A 341 4.89 -0.51 -16.56
CA THR A 341 5.31 -1.85 -16.14
C THR A 341 6.52 -1.81 -15.21
N ILE A 342 7.56 -1.05 -15.57
CA ILE A 342 8.75 -0.88 -14.72
C ILE A 342 8.39 -0.19 -13.40
N GLY A 343 7.54 0.84 -13.44
CA GLY A 343 7.05 1.52 -12.23
C GLY A 343 6.32 0.57 -11.27
N GLN A 344 5.48 -0.31 -11.80
CA GLN A 344 4.78 -1.32 -11.00
C GLN A 344 5.73 -2.36 -10.40
N ILE A 345 6.75 -2.81 -11.14
CA ILE A 345 7.79 -3.71 -10.63
C ILE A 345 8.55 -3.05 -9.46
N PHE A 346 8.91 -1.77 -9.59
CA PHE A 346 9.53 -1.02 -8.48
C PHE A 346 8.60 -0.91 -7.27
N CYS A 347 7.31 -0.63 -7.48
CA CYS A 347 6.31 -0.52 -6.44
C CYS A 347 6.19 -1.81 -5.63
N ALA A 348 6.00 -2.94 -6.29
CA ALA A 348 5.86 -4.25 -5.64
C ALA A 348 7.12 -4.67 -4.88
N GLY A 349 8.31 -4.43 -5.45
CA GLY A 349 9.59 -4.68 -4.77
C GLY A 349 9.74 -3.86 -3.48
N SER A 350 9.33 -2.59 -3.49
CA SER A 350 9.29 -1.73 -2.30
C SER A 350 8.27 -2.22 -1.28
N GLY A 351 7.10 -2.68 -1.75
CA GLY A 351 6.08 -3.33 -0.92
C GLY A 351 6.60 -4.58 -0.21
N MET A 352 7.31 -5.46 -0.92
CA MET A 352 7.95 -6.64 -0.34
C MET A 352 8.95 -6.28 0.75
N THR A 353 9.74 -5.21 0.53
CA THR A 353 10.69 -4.70 1.53
C THR A 353 9.95 -4.29 2.80
N SER A 354 8.91 -3.47 2.70
CA SER A 354 8.10 -3.02 3.85
C SER A 354 7.43 -4.19 4.58
N ALA A 355 6.75 -5.09 3.85
CA ALA A 355 6.04 -6.24 4.41
C ALA A 355 6.98 -7.19 5.17
N SER A 356 8.19 -7.44 4.64
CA SER A 356 9.17 -8.31 5.30
C SER A 356 9.67 -7.72 6.62
N ARG A 357 9.86 -6.39 6.71
CA ARG A 357 10.25 -5.70 7.96
C ARG A 357 9.13 -5.73 8.99
N MET A 358 7.89 -5.53 8.57
CA MET A 358 6.73 -5.69 9.45
C MET A 358 6.61 -7.12 9.99
N MET A 359 6.72 -8.13 9.10
CA MET A 359 6.69 -9.55 9.51
C MET A 359 7.80 -9.89 10.50
N TYR A 360 9.03 -9.41 10.23
CA TYR A 360 10.18 -9.56 11.13
C TYR A 360 9.90 -8.94 12.51
N ALA A 361 9.52 -7.66 12.55
CA ALA A 361 9.29 -6.94 13.80
C ALA A 361 8.15 -7.54 14.62
N PHE A 362 7.04 -7.90 13.98
CA PHE A 362 5.90 -8.54 14.64
C PHE A 362 6.22 -9.93 15.15
N SER A 363 7.11 -10.65 14.45
CA SER A 363 7.63 -11.95 14.89
C SER A 363 8.66 -11.82 16.01
N ARG A 364 9.50 -10.77 16.02
CA ARG A 364 10.43 -10.46 17.12
C ARG A 364 9.68 -10.35 18.44
N ASP A 365 8.49 -9.78 18.41
CA ASP A 365 7.60 -9.65 19.57
C ASP A 365 6.68 -10.88 19.78
N ARG A 366 6.99 -12.00 19.12
CA ARG A 366 6.33 -13.32 19.26
C ARG A 366 4.86 -13.35 18.80
N ALA A 367 4.39 -12.37 18.04
CA ALA A 367 2.98 -12.26 17.66
C ALA A 367 2.54 -13.25 16.55
N THR A 368 3.48 -13.83 15.81
CA THR A 368 3.18 -14.72 14.67
C THR A 368 3.44 -16.18 14.98
N PRO A 369 2.70 -17.15 14.40
CA PRO A 369 3.06 -18.56 14.44
C PRO A 369 4.47 -18.76 13.85
N GLY A 370 5.29 -19.57 14.51
CA GLY A 370 6.66 -19.80 14.03
C GLY A 370 7.61 -18.61 14.19
N TRP A 371 7.29 -17.65 15.05
CA TRP A 371 8.05 -16.42 15.29
C TRP A 371 9.57 -16.62 15.40
N ARG A 372 10.03 -17.73 15.99
CA ARG A 372 11.46 -18.06 16.10
C ARG A 372 12.18 -18.20 14.75
N LEU A 373 11.45 -18.51 13.70
CA LEU A 373 11.98 -18.61 12.34
C LEU A 373 11.97 -17.25 11.65
N TRP A 374 10.85 -16.52 11.75
CA TRP A 374 10.63 -15.27 11.03
C TRP A 374 11.37 -14.08 11.65
N SER A 375 11.74 -14.15 12.94
CA SER A 375 12.51 -13.11 13.64
C SER A 375 14.02 -13.22 13.46
N LYS A 376 14.51 -14.12 12.58
CA LYS A 376 15.94 -14.25 12.32
C LYS A 376 16.38 -13.34 11.18
N VAL A 377 17.53 -12.69 11.36
CA VAL A 377 18.27 -12.02 10.31
C VAL A 377 19.45 -12.88 9.86
N ASN A 378 19.87 -12.73 8.60
CA ASN A 378 21.06 -13.39 8.07
C ASN A 378 22.35 -12.60 8.42
N THR A 379 23.50 -13.04 7.90
CA THR A 379 24.80 -12.37 8.07
C THR A 379 24.85 -10.98 7.45
N SER A 380 23.96 -10.67 6.50
CA SER A 380 23.80 -9.35 5.89
C SER A 380 22.72 -8.50 6.59
N HIS A 381 22.31 -8.88 7.79
CA HIS A 381 21.26 -8.20 8.57
C HIS A 381 19.91 -8.06 7.83
N ALA A 382 19.62 -8.95 6.85
CA ALA A 382 18.36 -9.00 6.11
C ALA A 382 17.43 -10.07 6.71
N PRO A 383 16.10 -9.81 6.85
CA PRO A 383 15.13 -10.73 7.42
C PRO A 383 14.62 -11.74 6.35
N VAL A 384 15.51 -12.59 5.85
CA VAL A 384 15.27 -13.54 4.73
C VAL A 384 14.04 -14.42 4.97
N ASN A 385 13.94 -15.01 6.17
CA ASN A 385 12.83 -15.92 6.48
C ASN A 385 11.48 -15.18 6.50
N ALA A 386 11.44 -13.94 6.98
CA ALA A 386 10.24 -13.11 6.93
C ALA A 386 9.86 -12.78 5.47
N THR A 387 10.84 -12.48 4.61
CA THR A 387 10.60 -12.27 3.17
C THR A 387 9.97 -13.49 2.50
N LEU A 388 10.49 -14.69 2.78
CA LEU A 388 9.93 -15.95 2.28
C LEU A 388 8.50 -16.20 2.79
N ALA A 389 8.24 -15.90 4.07
CA ALA A 389 6.89 -16.02 4.63
C ALA A 389 5.89 -15.08 3.93
N ILE A 390 6.28 -13.84 3.66
CA ILE A 390 5.45 -12.88 2.89
C ILE A 390 5.22 -13.40 1.47
N ALA A 391 6.24 -13.91 0.79
CA ALA A 391 6.09 -14.45 -0.56
C ALA A 391 5.10 -15.61 -0.61
N VAL A 392 5.19 -16.56 0.33
CA VAL A 392 4.23 -17.67 0.44
C VAL A 392 2.82 -17.15 0.70
N ALA A 393 2.65 -16.19 1.61
CA ALA A 393 1.35 -15.57 1.86
C ALA A 393 0.80 -14.87 0.61
N CYS A 394 1.63 -14.16 -0.16
CA CYS A 394 1.23 -13.53 -1.43
C CYS A 394 0.76 -14.55 -2.46
N VAL A 395 1.46 -15.69 -2.60
CA VAL A 395 1.02 -16.77 -3.50
C VAL A 395 -0.35 -17.30 -3.08
N ILE A 396 -0.55 -17.59 -1.78
CA ILE A 396 -1.83 -18.11 -1.26
C ILE A 396 -2.98 -17.13 -1.53
N VAL A 397 -2.76 -15.84 -1.27
CA VAL A 397 -3.77 -14.79 -1.45
C VAL A 397 -4.09 -14.55 -2.93
N ALA A 398 -3.12 -14.77 -3.82
CA ALA A 398 -3.30 -14.61 -5.27
C ALA A 398 -3.88 -15.85 -5.97
N LEU A 399 -3.92 -17.04 -5.34
CA LEU A 399 -4.47 -18.26 -5.96
C LEU A 399 -5.88 -18.09 -6.55
N PRO A 400 -6.83 -17.38 -5.90
CA PRO A 400 -8.14 -17.13 -6.48
C PRO A 400 -8.11 -16.37 -7.81
N ALA A 401 -7.02 -15.67 -8.14
CA ALA A 401 -6.86 -14.98 -9.41
C ALA A 401 -6.68 -15.94 -10.61
N LEU A 402 -6.46 -17.24 -10.37
CA LEU A 402 -6.52 -18.28 -11.39
C LEU A 402 -7.96 -18.65 -11.78
N LEU A 403 -8.94 -18.23 -10.99
CA LEU A 403 -10.36 -18.43 -11.24
C LEU A 403 -10.91 -17.17 -11.89
N GLY A 404 -11.38 -17.27 -13.10
CA GLY A 404 -11.90 -16.14 -13.86
C GLY A 404 -12.72 -16.62 -15.04
N ASN A 405 -13.30 -15.68 -15.78
CA ASN A 405 -14.06 -15.96 -17.00
C ASN A 405 -13.13 -16.18 -18.21
N GLU A 406 -13.71 -16.56 -19.34
CA GLU A 406 -12.99 -16.77 -20.61
C GLU A 406 -12.32 -15.48 -21.13
N GLY A 407 -12.77 -14.30 -20.70
CA GLY A 407 -12.16 -13.00 -21.01
C GLY A 407 -10.94 -12.64 -20.14
N GLY A 408 -10.48 -13.56 -19.27
CA GLY A 408 -9.30 -13.33 -18.44
C GLY A 408 -9.53 -12.43 -17.22
N ILE A 409 -10.78 -12.34 -16.73
CA ILE A 409 -11.12 -11.56 -15.54
C ILE A 409 -11.07 -12.44 -14.31
N PRO A 410 -10.18 -12.15 -13.36
CA PRO A 410 -10.16 -12.84 -12.08
C PRO A 410 -11.36 -12.44 -11.23
N TYR A 411 -12.18 -13.42 -10.79
CA TYR A 411 -13.40 -13.15 -10.02
C TYR A 411 -13.17 -12.43 -8.68
N ALA A 412 -12.05 -12.67 -8.01
CA ALA A 412 -11.79 -12.12 -6.68
C ALA A 412 -10.88 -10.86 -6.69
N PHE A 413 -10.59 -10.29 -7.85
CA PHE A 413 -9.53 -9.30 -7.97
C PHE A 413 -9.84 -7.95 -7.31
N LEU A 414 -11.04 -7.40 -7.53
CA LEU A 414 -11.46 -6.16 -6.87
C LEU A 414 -11.55 -6.30 -5.35
N ALA A 415 -11.88 -7.52 -4.88
CA ALA A 415 -11.87 -7.81 -3.46
C ALA A 415 -10.46 -7.71 -2.87
N LEU A 416 -9.43 -8.20 -3.58
CA LEU A 416 -8.04 -8.11 -3.12
C LEU A 416 -7.59 -6.64 -2.98
N VAL A 417 -7.92 -5.78 -3.94
CA VAL A 417 -7.64 -4.34 -3.89
C VAL A 417 -8.36 -3.68 -2.70
N ALA A 418 -9.65 -3.96 -2.53
CA ALA A 418 -10.44 -3.39 -1.43
C ALA A 418 -9.98 -3.87 -0.04
N ILE A 419 -9.62 -5.16 0.10
CA ILE A 419 -9.08 -5.73 1.34
C ILE A 419 -7.75 -5.06 1.71
N THR A 420 -6.89 -4.81 0.72
CA THR A 420 -5.63 -4.10 0.91
C THR A 420 -5.86 -2.73 1.55
N VAL A 421 -6.77 -1.94 0.98
CA VAL A 421 -7.11 -0.61 1.49
C VAL A 421 -7.72 -0.71 2.89
N ILE A 422 -8.77 -1.51 3.07
CA ILE A 422 -9.48 -1.64 4.35
C ILE A 422 -8.51 -2.09 5.45
N GLY A 423 -7.65 -3.10 5.18
CA GLY A 423 -6.69 -3.61 6.14
C GLY A 423 -5.69 -2.54 6.60
N LEU A 424 -5.07 -1.82 5.66
CA LEU A 424 -4.10 -0.78 5.99
C LEU A 424 -4.75 0.42 6.70
N TYR A 425 -5.90 0.90 6.21
CA TYR A 425 -6.54 2.06 6.82
C TYR A 425 -7.08 1.80 8.22
N ILE A 426 -7.58 0.57 8.51
CA ILE A 426 -7.89 0.16 9.89
C ILE A 426 -6.62 0.18 10.75
N ALA A 427 -5.49 -0.32 10.23
CA ALA A 427 -4.23 -0.30 10.96
C ALA A 427 -3.72 1.13 11.20
N TYR A 428 -3.94 2.06 10.27
CA TYR A 428 -3.56 3.47 10.40
C TYR A 428 -4.41 4.23 11.41
N VAL A 429 -5.72 3.98 11.41
CA VAL A 429 -6.65 4.75 12.25
C VAL A 429 -6.52 4.43 13.73
N ILE A 430 -6.15 3.20 14.09
CA ILE A 430 -6.03 2.78 15.50
C ILE A 430 -5.01 3.65 16.26
N PRO A 431 -3.73 3.77 15.85
CA PRO A 431 -2.77 4.63 16.54
C PRO A 431 -3.14 6.12 16.48
N ILE A 432 -3.80 6.60 15.41
CA ILE A 432 -4.30 7.97 15.32
C ILE A 432 -5.37 8.23 16.39
N TYR A 433 -6.32 7.32 16.55
CA TYR A 433 -7.35 7.39 17.59
C TYR A 433 -6.76 7.34 18.99
N LEU A 434 -5.78 6.46 19.25
CA LEU A 434 -5.11 6.37 20.54
C LEU A 434 -4.34 7.67 20.86
N ARG A 435 -3.62 8.23 19.86
CA ARG A 435 -2.96 9.53 20.02
C ARG A 435 -3.94 10.64 20.38
N TRP A 436 -5.08 10.68 19.72
CA TRP A 436 -6.13 11.65 20.02
C TRP A 436 -6.65 11.51 21.46
N ARG A 437 -6.88 10.28 21.90
CA ARG A 437 -7.33 9.98 23.29
C ARG A 437 -6.31 10.38 24.36
N MET A 438 -5.01 10.24 24.07
CA MET A 438 -3.94 10.65 25.00
C MET A 438 -3.92 12.16 25.21
N GLY A 439 -4.39 12.94 24.27
CA GLY A 439 -4.45 14.40 24.39
C GLY A 439 -3.07 15.00 24.67
N ASP A 440 -2.98 15.82 25.70
CA ASP A 440 -1.77 16.54 26.06
C ASP A 440 -0.75 15.66 26.86
N SER A 441 -1.10 14.42 27.21
CA SER A 441 -0.16 13.46 27.85
C SER A 441 0.79 12.79 26.85
N PHE A 442 0.56 12.91 25.56
CA PHE A 442 1.44 12.38 24.55
C PHE A 442 2.73 13.20 24.44
N VAL A 443 3.87 12.52 24.49
CA VAL A 443 5.18 13.15 24.31
C VAL A 443 5.58 13.06 22.83
N PRO A 444 5.54 14.16 22.08
CA PRO A 444 5.86 14.16 20.65
C PRO A 444 7.37 13.97 20.41
N GLY A 445 7.68 13.48 19.21
CA GLY A 445 9.06 13.48 18.70
C GLY A 445 9.47 14.86 18.13
N PRO A 446 10.62 14.92 17.43
CA PRO A 446 11.12 16.15 16.80
C PRO A 446 10.20 16.75 15.74
N TRP A 447 9.29 15.95 15.17
CA TRP A 447 8.25 16.40 14.24
C TRP A 447 6.88 16.29 14.91
N THR A 448 6.11 17.35 14.93
CA THR A 448 4.83 17.41 15.67
C THR A 448 3.79 18.28 14.97
N LEU A 449 2.52 17.92 15.11
CA LEU A 449 1.36 18.72 14.71
C LEU A 449 1.01 19.83 15.71
N GLY A 450 1.62 19.79 16.90
CA GLY A 450 1.22 20.66 18.00
C GLY A 450 -0.26 20.48 18.34
N LYS A 451 -1.03 21.57 18.46
CA LYS A 451 -2.47 21.51 18.78
C LYS A 451 -3.37 21.07 17.61
N LYS A 452 -2.84 20.96 16.39
CA LYS A 452 -3.64 20.63 15.20
C LYS A 452 -4.21 19.21 15.25
N TYR A 453 -3.58 18.28 15.96
CA TYR A 453 -4.08 16.91 16.11
C TYR A 453 -5.52 16.88 16.65
N LYS A 454 -5.94 17.89 17.45
CA LYS A 454 -7.27 17.93 18.09
C LYS A 454 -8.42 17.90 17.09
N TRP A 455 -8.22 18.46 15.90
CA TRP A 455 -9.23 18.45 14.83
C TRP A 455 -8.84 17.51 13.69
N MET A 456 -7.55 17.30 13.40
CA MET A 456 -7.10 16.45 12.31
C MET A 456 -7.36 14.96 12.59
N ALA A 457 -7.12 14.51 13.83
CA ALA A 457 -7.32 13.11 14.17
C ALA A 457 -8.79 12.64 14.08
N PRO A 458 -9.80 13.37 14.60
CA PRO A 458 -11.20 13.03 14.37
C PRO A 458 -11.59 12.96 12.89
N ILE A 459 -11.10 13.89 12.06
CA ILE A 459 -11.35 13.86 10.61
C ILE A 459 -10.78 12.58 10.00
N ALA A 460 -9.54 12.23 10.34
CA ALA A 460 -8.91 10.98 9.86
C ALA A 460 -9.71 9.73 10.29
N VAL A 461 -10.20 9.69 11.53
CA VAL A 461 -11.02 8.57 12.03
C VAL A 461 -12.34 8.46 11.28
N ILE A 462 -13.04 9.55 11.04
CA ILE A 462 -14.32 9.56 10.32
C ILE A 462 -14.10 9.16 8.87
N GLU A 463 -13.09 9.70 8.21
CA GLU A 463 -12.75 9.37 6.83
C GLU A 463 -12.50 7.87 6.66
N VAL A 464 -11.67 7.26 7.51
CA VAL A 464 -11.37 5.83 7.42
C VAL A 464 -12.64 4.98 7.64
N ILE A 465 -13.50 5.34 8.57
CA ILE A 465 -14.78 4.64 8.78
C ILE A 465 -15.64 4.70 7.51
N VAL A 466 -15.79 5.89 6.92
CA VAL A 466 -16.58 6.12 5.71
C VAL A 466 -16.03 5.30 4.54
N VAL A 467 -14.72 5.34 4.33
CA VAL A 467 -14.04 4.59 3.27
C VAL A 467 -14.21 3.09 3.44
N CYS A 468 -14.03 2.56 4.65
CA CYS A 468 -14.22 1.14 4.92
C CYS A 468 -15.67 0.68 4.63
N ILE A 469 -16.67 1.52 4.92
CA ILE A 469 -18.07 1.21 4.60
C ILE A 469 -18.27 1.16 3.09
N TYR A 470 -17.85 2.18 2.34
CA TYR A 470 -18.04 2.21 0.89
C TYR A 470 -17.29 1.09 0.16
N PHE A 471 -16.06 0.76 0.57
CA PHE A 471 -15.29 -0.30 -0.08
C PHE A 471 -15.72 -1.72 0.35
N SER A 472 -16.58 -1.80 1.34
CA SER A 472 -17.32 -3.03 1.69
C SER A 472 -18.66 -3.14 0.96
N ALA A 473 -19.13 -2.07 0.32
CA ALA A 473 -20.39 -2.05 -0.42
C ALA A 473 -20.24 -2.65 -1.83
N PRO A 474 -21.31 -3.19 -2.43
CA PRO A 474 -21.29 -3.69 -3.80
C PRO A 474 -20.93 -2.61 -4.81
N PHE A 475 -20.03 -2.91 -5.77
CA PHE A 475 -19.66 -2.00 -6.86
C PHE A 475 -20.60 -2.09 -8.07
N SER A 476 -21.44 -3.11 -8.11
CA SER A 476 -22.45 -3.33 -9.17
C SER A 476 -23.69 -3.99 -8.58
N PRO A 477 -24.90 -3.73 -9.13
CA PRO A 477 -26.12 -4.46 -8.76
C PRO A 477 -26.01 -5.98 -8.91
N LEU A 478 -25.21 -6.44 -9.88
CA LEU A 478 -24.96 -7.88 -10.12
C LEU A 478 -24.18 -8.56 -8.98
N GLY A 479 -23.53 -7.77 -8.12
CA GLY A 479 -22.85 -8.26 -6.91
C GLY A 479 -23.76 -8.38 -5.68
N ILE A 480 -25.05 -8.07 -5.80
CA ILE A 480 -26.01 -8.11 -4.69
C ILE A 480 -26.77 -9.45 -4.73
N PRO A 481 -26.70 -10.29 -3.67
CA PRO A 481 -27.22 -11.67 -3.68
C PRO A 481 -28.70 -11.85 -4.01
N TRP A 482 -29.52 -10.82 -3.81
CA TRP A 482 -30.98 -10.87 -4.07
C TRP A 482 -31.40 -10.15 -5.36
N ASN A 483 -30.45 -9.72 -6.18
CA ASN A 483 -30.75 -9.12 -7.49
C ASN A 483 -30.74 -10.18 -8.60
N ASP A 484 -31.56 -9.95 -9.63
CA ASP A 484 -31.55 -10.75 -10.84
C ASP A 484 -30.17 -10.71 -11.52
N GLY A 485 -29.68 -11.85 -11.95
CA GLY A 485 -28.35 -11.99 -12.56
C GLY A 485 -27.20 -12.11 -11.57
N PHE A 486 -27.45 -12.20 -10.26
CA PHE A 486 -26.41 -12.53 -9.29
C PHE A 486 -25.84 -13.93 -9.56
N ALA A 487 -24.51 -14.01 -9.63
CA ALA A 487 -23.75 -15.24 -9.66
C ALA A 487 -22.41 -15.03 -8.96
N LEU A 488 -21.95 -16.01 -8.21
CA LEU A 488 -20.67 -15.91 -7.48
C LEU A 488 -19.46 -15.77 -8.42
N ASP A 489 -19.60 -16.20 -9.66
CA ASP A 489 -18.56 -16.21 -10.68
C ASP A 489 -18.70 -15.11 -11.74
N ASN A 490 -19.59 -14.12 -11.55
CA ASN A 490 -19.79 -13.04 -12.51
C ASN A 490 -18.77 -11.89 -12.39
N GLY A 491 -17.82 -11.97 -11.45
CA GLY A 491 -16.81 -10.93 -11.21
C GLY A 491 -17.31 -9.64 -10.54
N ALA A 492 -18.62 -9.50 -10.34
CA ALA A 492 -19.24 -8.32 -9.74
C ALA A 492 -19.36 -8.41 -8.21
N VAL A 493 -19.15 -9.60 -7.63
CA VAL A 493 -19.29 -9.83 -6.20
C VAL A 493 -18.16 -9.17 -5.42
N GLN A 494 -18.51 -8.31 -4.45
CA GLN A 494 -17.57 -7.70 -3.55
C GLN A 494 -17.26 -8.65 -2.37
N TYR A 495 -16.15 -9.37 -2.47
CA TYR A 495 -15.70 -10.30 -1.43
C TYR A 495 -14.99 -9.64 -0.24
N ALA A 496 -14.67 -8.35 -0.32
CA ALA A 496 -13.94 -7.65 0.73
C ALA A 496 -14.61 -7.77 2.11
N PRO A 497 -15.94 -7.60 2.27
CA PRO A 497 -16.58 -7.78 3.57
C PRO A 497 -16.36 -9.17 4.16
N VAL A 498 -16.50 -10.22 3.35
CA VAL A 498 -16.34 -11.61 3.79
C VAL A 498 -14.93 -11.86 4.31
N VAL A 499 -13.93 -11.36 3.59
CA VAL A 499 -12.52 -11.53 3.99
C VAL A 499 -12.19 -10.68 5.22
N VAL A 500 -12.62 -9.42 5.25
CA VAL A 500 -12.38 -8.54 6.41
C VAL A 500 -13.03 -9.08 7.68
N PHE A 501 -14.30 -9.50 7.61
CA PHE A 501 -14.98 -10.14 8.75
C PHE A 501 -14.34 -11.48 9.11
N GLY A 502 -13.91 -12.27 8.12
CA GLY A 502 -13.17 -13.51 8.36
C GLY A 502 -11.85 -13.26 9.11
N VAL A 503 -11.11 -12.25 8.72
CA VAL A 503 -9.88 -11.82 9.43
C VAL A 503 -10.18 -11.37 10.85
N ILE A 504 -11.18 -10.49 11.04
CA ILE A 504 -11.61 -10.04 12.37
C ILE A 504 -11.99 -11.22 13.25
N LEU A 505 -12.76 -12.16 12.70
CA LEU A 505 -13.22 -13.35 13.41
C LEU A 505 -12.02 -14.24 13.82
N VAL A 506 -11.16 -14.58 12.88
CA VAL A 506 -10.00 -15.47 13.12
C VAL A 506 -9.02 -14.83 14.12
N VAL A 507 -8.61 -13.59 13.88
CA VAL A 507 -7.68 -12.84 14.72
C VAL A 507 -8.29 -12.56 16.09
N GLY A 508 -9.60 -12.24 16.14
CA GLY A 508 -10.35 -11.98 17.36
C GLY A 508 -10.56 -13.24 18.20
N LEU A 509 -10.97 -14.34 17.58
CA LEU A 509 -11.10 -15.64 18.29
C LEU A 509 -9.75 -16.12 18.80
N TRP A 510 -8.70 -15.99 18.00
CA TRP A 510 -7.37 -16.34 18.45
C TRP A 510 -6.91 -15.47 19.63
N TRP A 511 -7.19 -14.18 19.61
CA TRP A 511 -6.97 -13.32 20.77
C TRP A 511 -7.71 -13.83 22.01
N LEU A 512 -9.01 -14.07 21.91
CA LEU A 512 -9.86 -14.47 23.03
C LEU A 512 -9.49 -15.83 23.61
N VAL A 513 -9.16 -16.80 22.77
CA VAL A 513 -8.89 -18.18 23.20
C VAL A 513 -7.45 -18.35 23.69
N SER A 514 -6.48 -17.75 23.02
CA SER A 514 -5.06 -18.04 23.24
C SER A 514 -4.19 -16.79 23.41
N ALA A 515 -4.16 -15.87 22.45
CA ALA A 515 -3.12 -14.84 22.36
C ALA A 515 -3.08 -13.90 23.58
N ARG A 516 -4.24 -13.54 24.16
CA ARG A 516 -4.32 -12.72 25.38
C ARG A 516 -3.59 -13.30 26.60
N LYS A 517 -3.23 -14.58 26.58
CA LYS A 517 -2.54 -15.25 27.70
C LYS A 517 -1.03 -15.14 27.61
N TRP A 518 -0.49 -14.91 26.42
CA TRP A 518 0.96 -14.93 26.18
C TRP A 518 1.48 -13.71 25.42
N PHE A 519 0.64 -13.03 24.64
CA PHE A 519 1.07 -11.84 23.91
C PHE A 519 0.99 -10.61 24.82
N THR A 520 2.14 -10.02 25.10
CA THR A 520 2.28 -8.87 26.00
C THR A 520 2.56 -7.55 25.27
N GLY A 521 2.59 -7.58 23.93
CA GLY A 521 3.05 -6.46 23.10
C GLY A 521 4.56 -6.49 22.89
N PRO A 522 5.18 -5.34 22.59
CA PRO A 522 6.61 -5.22 22.33
C PRO A 522 7.48 -5.80 23.45
N ILE A 523 8.43 -6.64 23.08
CA ILE A 523 9.34 -7.34 24.01
C ILE A 523 10.73 -6.70 23.92
N SER A 524 11.21 -6.14 25.03
CA SER A 524 12.56 -5.58 25.08
C SER A 524 13.62 -6.67 24.92
N ASN A 525 14.57 -6.44 23.99
CA ASN A 525 15.77 -7.26 23.81
C ASN A 525 17.06 -6.53 24.25
N VAL A 526 16.93 -5.38 24.91
CA VAL A 526 18.03 -4.65 25.56
C VAL A 526 18.26 -5.25 26.95
N GLU A 527 19.49 -5.64 27.25
CA GLU A 527 19.87 -6.06 28.61
C GLU A 527 19.76 -4.86 29.56
N LYS A 528 19.02 -5.02 30.64
CA LYS A 528 19.03 -4.00 31.70
C LYS A 528 20.44 -3.94 32.27
N PRO A 529 21.01 -2.73 32.51
CA PRO A 529 22.24 -2.61 33.25
C PRO A 529 22.09 -3.38 34.56
N VAL A 530 23.03 -4.26 34.87
CA VAL A 530 23.10 -4.90 36.18
C VAL A 530 23.28 -3.77 37.17
N GLU A 531 22.28 -3.49 38.00
CA GLU A 531 22.44 -2.61 39.16
C GLU A 531 23.59 -3.21 39.98
N SER A 532 24.73 -2.53 39.98
CA SER A 532 25.83 -2.86 40.87
C SER A 532 25.28 -2.67 42.28
N THR A 533 24.94 -3.77 42.92
CA THR A 533 24.75 -3.79 44.37
C THR A 533 26.07 -3.33 44.98
N SER A 534 26.17 -2.03 45.27
CA SER A 534 27.18 -1.50 46.14
C SER A 534 26.93 -2.11 47.49
N THR A 535 27.65 -3.18 47.80
CA THR A 535 27.86 -3.64 49.15
C THR A 535 28.61 -2.55 49.88
N GLU A 536 27.87 -1.65 50.53
CA GLU A 536 28.43 -0.84 51.60
C GLU A 536 28.98 -1.79 52.65
N SER A 537 30.31 -1.97 52.66
CA SER A 537 31.02 -2.54 53.78
C SER A 537 30.93 -1.55 54.95
N ALA A 538 30.18 -1.94 55.98
CA ALA A 538 30.16 -1.21 57.24
C ALA A 538 31.58 -1.14 57.83
N PRO A 539 32.03 0.01 58.31
CA PRO A 539 33.27 0.11 59.05
C PRO A 539 33.09 -0.46 60.47
N SER A 540 33.97 -1.36 60.83
CA SER A 540 34.18 -1.87 62.19
C SER A 540 34.76 -0.80 63.11
#